data_56aa4aa9a86b78a51bb5ee1dbe1f1c72
#
_entry.id   56aa4aa9a86b78a51bb5ee1dbe1f1c72
#
_cell.length_a   1.000
_cell.length_b   1.000
_cell.length_c   1.000
_cell.angle_alpha   90.00
_cell.angle_beta   90.00
_cell.angle_gamma   90.00
#
_symmetry.space_group_name_H-M   'P 1'
#
loop_
_entity.id
_entity.type
_entity.pdbx_description
1 polymer ?
#
loop_
_entity_poly.entity_id
_entity_poly.type
_entity_poly.pdbx_seq_one_letter_code
_entity_poly.pdbx_strand_id
1 'polypeptide(L)'
;MRTTTASFLSAVLLTVFFTGCNKQGKNDVQQIPTPAHLDDYIKYTIRKGQQFSDQSNLVVVSYSELRFSVKFDNSAIYQTADPANQEDINKLYGFSDNNSAHQEYSARFGWNWSRDSLRLYAYIYNNGVRESQEIASVVPGSEYNCSITINDSLYIFKLNDKTVTMTRTSATVKAAGYKLYPYFGGNESAPHDIFIWIHEL
;
A
#
# COMPACT_ATOMS: atom_id res chain seq x y z
N MET A 1 54.60 10.91 82.60
CA MET A 1 55.41 11.38 81.51
C MET A 1 54.61 11.07 80.22
N ARG A 2 54.15 12.09 79.60
CA ARG A 2 53.33 11.97 78.44
C ARG A 2 54.15 12.20 77.17
N THR A 3 54.17 11.27 76.26
CA THR A 3 54.81 11.40 74.94
C THR A 3 53.69 11.50 73.92
N THR A 4 53.61 12.63 73.24
CA THR A 4 52.68 12.90 72.11
C THR A 4 53.37 12.52 70.79
N THR A 5 52.78 11.64 70.05
CA THR A 5 53.16 11.31 68.68
C THR A 5 52.28 12.03 67.71
N ALA A 6 52.85 12.87 66.83
CA ALA A 6 52.17 13.54 65.74
C ALA A 6 52.00 12.63 64.52
N SER A 7 50.81 12.49 64.04
CA SER A 7 50.46 11.74 62.82
C SER A 7 50.45 12.72 61.64
N PHE A 8 51.26 12.49 60.63
CA PHE A 8 51.21 13.17 59.35
C PHE A 8 50.17 12.51 58.44
N LEU A 9 49.15 13.28 58.06
CA LEU A 9 48.14 12.85 57.13
C LEU A 9 48.55 13.26 55.72
N SER A 10 48.91 12.28 54.89
CA SER A 10 49.25 12.47 53.50
C SER A 10 47.98 12.47 52.66
N ALA A 11 47.60 13.60 52.07
CA ALA A 11 46.47 13.69 51.16
C ALA A 11 46.88 13.25 49.73
N VAL A 12 46.39 12.13 49.30
CA VAL A 12 46.50 11.68 47.90
C VAL A 12 45.38 12.31 47.07
N LEU A 13 45.75 13.21 46.18
CA LEU A 13 44.83 13.87 45.23
C LEU A 13 44.60 12.92 44.05
N LEU A 14 43.40 12.26 43.99
CA LEU A 14 43.03 11.37 42.92
C LEU A 14 42.35 12.22 41.80
N THR A 15 43.09 12.49 40.74
CA THR A 15 42.54 13.14 39.51
C THR A 15 41.81 12.11 38.67
N VAL A 16 40.46 12.18 38.69
CA VAL A 16 39.58 11.37 37.80
C VAL A 16 39.50 12.07 36.45
N PHE A 17 40.11 11.48 35.44
CA PHE A 17 39.89 11.86 34.05
C PHE A 17 38.55 11.28 33.58
N PHE A 18 37.52 12.13 33.41
CA PHE A 18 36.30 11.76 32.66
C PHE A 18 36.60 11.80 31.18
N THR A 19 36.82 10.67 30.55
CA THR A 19 36.74 10.53 29.09
C THR A 19 35.28 10.50 28.70
N GLY A 20 34.75 11.65 28.33
CA GLY A 20 33.42 11.79 27.76
C GLY A 20 33.38 11.11 26.39
N CYS A 21 32.81 9.91 26.31
CA CYS A 21 32.46 9.27 25.05
C CYS A 21 31.23 9.98 24.49
N ASN A 22 31.43 10.92 23.56
CA ASN A 22 30.35 11.60 22.84
C ASN A 22 29.79 10.60 21.82
N LYS A 23 28.76 9.82 22.22
CA LYS A 23 27.91 9.10 21.27
C LYS A 23 27.10 10.12 20.53
N GLN A 24 27.55 10.52 19.35
CA GLN A 24 26.74 11.21 18.36
C GLN A 24 25.60 10.26 17.96
N GLY A 25 24.43 10.44 18.59
CA GLY A 25 23.20 9.81 18.18
C GLY A 25 22.94 10.27 16.72
N LYS A 26 23.01 9.34 15.77
CA LYS A 26 22.39 9.56 14.47
C LYS A 26 20.91 9.74 14.74
N ASN A 27 20.44 10.99 14.67
CA ASN A 27 19.05 11.28 14.53
C ASN A 27 18.66 10.74 13.14
N ASP A 28 18.10 9.54 13.10
CA ASP A 28 17.31 9.11 11.96
C ASP A 28 16.11 10.05 11.89
N VAL A 29 16.28 11.13 11.16
CA VAL A 29 15.15 11.96 10.74
C VAL A 29 14.31 11.06 9.86
N GLN A 30 13.22 10.50 10.40
CA GLN A 30 12.18 9.91 9.59
C GLN A 30 11.76 10.98 8.58
N GLN A 31 12.13 10.78 7.32
CA GLN A 31 11.63 11.61 6.24
C GLN A 31 10.12 11.44 6.20
N ILE A 32 9.40 12.47 6.64
CA ILE A 32 7.97 12.59 6.40
C ILE A 32 7.84 12.58 4.88
N PRO A 33 7.10 11.63 4.26
CA PRO A 33 6.90 11.62 2.83
C PRO A 33 6.35 12.97 2.40
N THR A 34 7.04 13.68 1.52
CA THR A 34 6.52 14.90 0.90
C THR A 34 5.23 14.53 0.18
N PRO A 35 4.11 15.26 0.40
CA PRO A 35 2.88 15.01 -0.35
C PRO A 35 3.18 15.07 -1.84
N ALA A 36 2.77 14.04 -2.59
CA ALA A 36 2.98 14.00 -4.02
C ALA A 36 2.29 15.19 -4.69
N HIS A 37 2.98 15.88 -5.57
CA HIS A 37 2.39 16.96 -6.37
C HIS A 37 1.38 16.36 -7.35
N LEU A 38 0.28 17.08 -7.68
CA LEU A 38 -0.76 16.58 -8.61
C LEU A 38 -0.21 16.20 -9.99
N ASP A 39 0.89 16.82 -10.41
CA ASP A 39 1.56 16.54 -11.69
C ASP A 39 2.22 15.14 -11.75
N ASP A 40 2.41 14.47 -10.59
CA ASP A 40 2.96 13.12 -10.53
C ASP A 40 1.88 12.03 -10.69
N TYR A 41 0.59 12.42 -10.68
CA TYR A 41 -0.52 11.49 -10.81
C TYR A 41 -0.89 11.24 -12.27
N ILE A 42 -1.03 9.99 -12.61
CA ILE A 42 -1.70 9.58 -13.85
C ILE A 42 -3.20 9.51 -13.58
N LYS A 43 -3.98 10.25 -14.36
CA LYS A 43 -5.44 10.18 -14.34
C LYS A 43 -5.90 9.03 -15.23
N TYR A 44 -6.61 8.08 -14.64
CA TYR A 44 -7.30 6.99 -15.33
C TYR A 44 -8.78 7.33 -15.47
N THR A 45 -9.33 7.18 -16.65
CA THR A 45 -10.74 7.41 -16.94
C THR A 45 -11.39 6.11 -17.39
N ILE A 46 -12.39 5.65 -16.65
CA ILE A 46 -13.30 4.61 -17.12
C ILE A 46 -14.52 5.30 -17.68
N ARG A 47 -14.71 5.27 -19.00
CA ARG A 47 -15.80 5.95 -19.68
C ARG A 47 -17.14 5.28 -19.42
N LYS A 48 -18.21 6.06 -19.41
CA LYS A 48 -19.59 5.54 -19.39
C LYS A 48 -19.78 4.44 -20.43
N GLY A 49 -20.35 3.32 -20.02
CA GLY A 49 -20.59 2.16 -20.86
C GLY A 49 -19.35 1.31 -21.16
N GLN A 50 -18.20 1.64 -20.57
CA GLN A 50 -16.98 0.87 -20.69
C GLN A 50 -16.63 0.19 -19.35
N GLN A 51 -15.75 -0.80 -19.41
CA GLN A 51 -15.17 -1.45 -18.25
C GLN A 51 -13.69 -1.08 -18.07
N PHE A 52 -12.96 -0.85 -19.17
CA PHE A 52 -11.54 -0.54 -19.16
C PHE A 52 -11.28 0.95 -18.95
N SER A 53 -10.19 1.26 -18.25
CA SER A 53 -9.66 2.62 -18.24
C SER A 53 -8.98 2.96 -19.58
N ASP A 54 -8.88 4.25 -19.88
CA ASP A 54 -8.27 4.80 -21.09
C ASP A 54 -6.75 4.56 -21.18
N GLN A 55 -6.12 4.18 -20.09
CA GLN A 55 -4.70 3.83 -20.01
C GLN A 55 -4.56 2.42 -19.46
N SER A 56 -4.14 1.47 -20.30
CA SER A 56 -4.02 0.04 -19.97
C SER A 56 -2.97 -0.66 -20.83
N ASN A 57 -1.77 -0.07 -20.92
CA ASN A 57 -0.67 -0.64 -21.68
C ASN A 57 -0.14 -1.92 -21.05
N LEU A 58 0.26 -2.89 -21.87
CA LEU A 58 0.93 -4.09 -21.37
C LEU A 58 2.35 -3.71 -20.87
N VAL A 59 2.56 -3.78 -19.57
CA VAL A 59 3.85 -3.56 -18.92
C VAL A 59 4.23 -4.80 -18.12
N VAL A 60 5.31 -5.47 -18.50
CA VAL A 60 5.87 -6.60 -17.75
C VAL A 60 6.50 -6.10 -16.47
N VAL A 61 6.24 -6.78 -15.36
CA VAL A 61 6.70 -6.38 -14.04
C VAL A 61 7.33 -7.54 -13.25
N SER A 62 8.20 -7.17 -12.30
CA SER A 62 8.78 -8.09 -11.33
C SER A 62 8.89 -7.36 -9.99
N TYR A 63 7.84 -7.47 -9.16
CA TYR A 63 7.75 -6.75 -7.89
C TYR A 63 8.10 -7.63 -6.68
N SER A 64 8.91 -7.10 -5.75
CA SER A 64 8.91 -7.53 -4.34
C SER A 64 7.88 -6.72 -3.55
N GLU A 65 7.63 -5.48 -3.98
CA GLU A 65 6.60 -4.60 -3.45
C GLU A 65 6.13 -3.66 -4.57
N LEU A 66 4.82 -3.47 -4.70
CA LEU A 66 4.21 -2.40 -5.46
C LEU A 66 3.71 -1.35 -4.47
N ARG A 67 4.10 -0.09 -4.66
CA ARG A 67 3.64 1.05 -3.84
C ARG A 67 3.05 2.12 -4.72
N PHE A 68 1.92 2.69 -4.29
CA PHE A 68 1.28 3.79 -5.01
C PHE A 68 0.38 4.61 -4.09
N SER A 69 0.16 5.86 -4.45
CA SER A 69 -0.90 6.69 -3.87
C SER A 69 -2.10 6.72 -4.81
N VAL A 70 -3.30 6.78 -4.26
CA VAL A 70 -4.55 6.84 -5.02
C VAL A 70 -5.48 7.94 -4.51
N LYS A 71 -6.19 8.57 -5.44
CA LYS A 71 -7.29 9.52 -5.18
C LYS A 71 -8.49 9.13 -6.02
N PHE A 72 -9.67 9.22 -5.42
CA PHE A 72 -10.96 9.16 -6.10
C PHE A 72 -11.66 10.50 -5.92
N ASP A 73 -12.45 10.91 -6.89
CA ASP A 73 -13.40 11.98 -6.69
C ASP A 73 -14.84 11.45 -6.55
N ASN A 74 -15.83 12.34 -6.56
CA ASN A 74 -17.22 11.96 -6.41
C ASN A 74 -17.75 11.12 -7.60
N SER A 75 -17.01 10.97 -8.69
CA SER A 75 -17.38 10.06 -9.78
C SER A 75 -17.30 8.57 -9.37
N ALA A 76 -16.63 8.27 -8.25
CA ALA A 76 -16.63 6.92 -7.68
C ALA A 76 -17.95 6.58 -6.94
N ILE A 77 -18.85 7.54 -6.78
CA ILE A 77 -20.21 7.35 -6.24
C ILE A 77 -21.10 6.95 -7.40
N TYR A 78 -21.57 5.71 -7.42
CA TYR A 78 -22.39 5.19 -8.51
C TYR A 78 -23.50 4.27 -8.00
N GLN A 79 -24.47 4.04 -8.86
CA GLN A 79 -25.48 2.99 -8.72
C GLN A 79 -25.44 2.11 -9.97
N THR A 80 -25.47 0.80 -9.75
CA THR A 80 -25.62 -0.19 -10.82
C THR A 80 -27.04 -0.20 -11.37
N ALA A 81 -27.21 -0.61 -12.63
CA ALA A 81 -28.52 -0.74 -13.24
C ALA A 81 -29.32 -1.87 -12.56
N ASP A 82 -28.66 -2.98 -12.23
CA ASP A 82 -29.20 -4.05 -11.39
C ASP A 82 -28.66 -3.89 -9.96
N PRO A 83 -29.50 -3.63 -8.95
CA PRO A 83 -29.07 -3.52 -7.56
C PRO A 83 -28.32 -4.75 -7.02
N ALA A 84 -28.53 -5.93 -7.59
CA ALA A 84 -27.82 -7.16 -7.22
C ALA A 84 -26.30 -7.06 -7.50
N ASN A 85 -25.89 -6.20 -8.43
CA ASN A 85 -24.49 -5.98 -8.81
C ASN A 85 -23.80 -4.87 -8.00
N GLN A 86 -24.52 -4.19 -7.07
CA GLN A 86 -23.96 -3.04 -6.33
C GLN A 86 -22.78 -3.42 -5.42
N GLU A 87 -22.75 -4.66 -4.97
CA GLU A 87 -21.65 -5.20 -4.14
C GLU A 87 -20.48 -5.76 -4.97
N ASP A 88 -20.57 -5.74 -6.31
CA ASP A 88 -19.48 -6.19 -7.18
C ASP A 88 -18.23 -5.36 -6.97
N ILE A 89 -17.08 -6.03 -6.88
CA ILE A 89 -15.79 -5.38 -6.65
C ILE A 89 -15.17 -5.02 -8.00
N ASN A 90 -15.08 -3.72 -8.27
CA ASN A 90 -14.25 -3.15 -9.35
C ASN A 90 -12.76 -3.36 -9.02
N LYS A 91 -11.92 -3.30 -10.02
CA LYS A 91 -10.49 -3.51 -9.88
C LYS A 91 -9.79 -2.15 -9.93
N LEU A 92 -8.81 -1.96 -9.05
CA LEU A 92 -8.08 -0.70 -8.96
C LEU A 92 -6.71 -0.82 -9.64
N TYR A 93 -5.74 -1.39 -8.95
CA TYR A 93 -4.36 -1.41 -9.42
C TYR A 93 -3.60 -2.58 -8.78
N GLY A 94 -2.66 -3.16 -9.52
CA GLY A 94 -1.88 -4.30 -9.06
C GLY A 94 -1.13 -5.00 -10.19
N PHE A 95 -0.99 -6.30 -10.08
CA PHE A 95 -0.21 -7.10 -11.01
C PHE A 95 -0.76 -8.54 -11.15
N SER A 96 -0.52 -9.16 -12.31
CA SER A 96 -0.58 -10.61 -12.43
C SER A 96 0.69 -11.22 -11.87
N ASP A 97 0.64 -12.47 -11.46
CA ASP A 97 1.75 -13.17 -10.82
C ASP A 97 2.00 -14.54 -11.45
N ASN A 98 3.06 -15.22 -11.02
CA ASN A 98 3.44 -16.57 -11.45
C ASN A 98 3.68 -16.70 -12.98
N ASN A 99 3.98 -15.59 -13.68
CA ASN A 99 4.08 -15.54 -15.15
C ASN A 99 2.82 -16.04 -15.88
N SER A 100 1.64 -15.89 -15.26
CA SER A 100 0.38 -16.41 -15.79
C SER A 100 -0.67 -15.32 -15.96
N ALA A 101 -1.83 -15.70 -16.50
CA ALA A 101 -2.97 -14.80 -16.66
C ALA A 101 -3.46 -14.31 -15.30
N HIS A 102 -3.94 -13.07 -15.25
CA HIS A 102 -4.39 -12.45 -13.98
C HIS A 102 -5.60 -13.12 -13.35
N GLN A 103 -6.31 -13.97 -14.08
CA GLN A 103 -7.40 -14.81 -13.56
C GLN A 103 -6.89 -16.11 -12.97
N GLU A 104 -5.61 -16.45 -13.16
CA GLU A 104 -4.97 -17.59 -12.52
C GLU A 104 -4.22 -17.14 -11.25
N TYR A 105 -3.34 -16.13 -11.40
CA TYR A 105 -2.60 -15.55 -10.29
C TYR A 105 -2.53 -14.03 -10.42
N SER A 106 -3.00 -13.34 -9.42
CA SER A 106 -2.86 -11.87 -9.35
C SER A 106 -3.08 -11.35 -7.93
N ALA A 107 -2.53 -10.18 -7.67
CA ALA A 107 -2.84 -9.38 -6.48
C ALA A 107 -3.08 -7.93 -6.90
N ARG A 108 -4.20 -7.36 -6.48
CA ARG A 108 -4.58 -5.98 -6.75
C ARG A 108 -5.51 -5.43 -5.69
N PHE A 109 -5.55 -4.14 -5.54
CA PHE A 109 -6.62 -3.50 -4.82
C PHE A 109 -7.91 -3.59 -5.65
N GLY A 110 -9.02 -3.77 -4.95
CA GLY A 110 -10.36 -3.64 -5.49
C GLY A 110 -11.07 -2.46 -4.85
N TRP A 111 -12.19 -2.02 -5.43
CA TRP A 111 -13.02 -0.95 -4.88
C TRP A 111 -14.48 -1.11 -5.29
N ASN A 112 -15.39 -0.59 -4.49
CA ASN A 112 -16.77 -0.37 -4.89
C ASN A 112 -17.39 0.78 -4.09
N TRP A 113 -18.52 1.29 -4.58
CA TRP A 113 -19.41 2.14 -3.82
C TRP A 113 -20.58 1.29 -3.35
N SER A 114 -20.64 1.01 -2.08
CA SER A 114 -21.71 0.22 -1.47
C SER A 114 -21.99 0.69 -0.05
N ARG A 115 -23.25 0.56 0.40
CA ARG A 115 -23.68 0.99 1.75
C ARG A 115 -23.23 2.42 2.06
N ASP A 116 -23.48 3.34 1.14
CA ASP A 116 -23.13 4.76 1.23
C ASP A 116 -21.63 5.05 1.53
N SER A 117 -20.76 4.17 1.07
CA SER A 117 -19.31 4.30 1.32
C SER A 117 -18.51 3.79 0.13
N LEU A 118 -17.40 4.49 -0.18
CA LEU A 118 -16.35 3.97 -1.04
C LEU A 118 -15.49 3.01 -0.23
N ARG A 119 -15.38 1.76 -0.68
CA ARG A 119 -14.66 0.68 0.02
C ARG A 119 -13.50 0.18 -0.79
N LEU A 120 -12.38 -0.08 -0.13
CA LEU A 120 -11.20 -0.69 -0.74
C LEU A 120 -10.98 -2.10 -0.21
N TYR A 121 -10.54 -2.97 -1.10
CA TYR A 121 -10.38 -4.40 -0.88
C TYR A 121 -8.99 -4.87 -1.26
N ALA A 122 -8.47 -5.86 -0.54
CA ALA A 122 -7.49 -6.81 -1.04
C ALA A 122 -8.24 -7.79 -1.96
N TYR A 123 -7.73 -8.00 -3.17
CA TYR A 123 -8.37 -8.82 -4.19
C TYR A 123 -7.32 -9.65 -4.91
N ILE A 124 -7.44 -10.96 -4.85
CA ILE A 124 -6.46 -11.89 -5.41
C ILE A 124 -7.11 -12.97 -6.28
N TYR A 125 -6.29 -13.55 -7.14
CA TYR A 125 -6.49 -14.87 -7.70
C TYR A 125 -5.31 -15.75 -7.31
N ASN A 126 -5.61 -16.97 -6.87
CA ASN A 126 -4.66 -18.04 -6.59
C ASN A 126 -5.13 -19.31 -7.28
N ASN A 127 -4.36 -19.79 -8.26
CA ASN A 127 -4.69 -20.99 -9.04
C ASN A 127 -6.15 -20.98 -9.55
N GLY A 128 -6.56 -19.83 -10.12
CA GLY A 128 -7.91 -19.63 -10.66
C GLY A 128 -9.00 -19.35 -9.62
N VAL A 129 -8.70 -19.44 -8.33
CA VAL A 129 -9.66 -19.14 -7.26
C VAL A 129 -9.58 -17.67 -6.88
N ARG A 130 -10.73 -16.99 -6.96
CA ARG A 130 -10.88 -15.58 -6.57
C ARG A 130 -11.18 -15.47 -5.07
N GLU A 131 -10.41 -14.60 -4.40
CA GLU A 131 -10.64 -14.24 -3.01
C GLU A 131 -10.56 -12.71 -2.85
N SER A 132 -11.32 -12.18 -1.88
CA SER A 132 -11.27 -10.75 -1.55
C SER A 132 -11.60 -10.51 -0.09
N GLN A 133 -11.00 -9.46 0.47
CA GLN A 133 -11.25 -9.02 1.84
C GLN A 133 -11.29 -7.48 1.88
N GLU A 134 -12.31 -6.91 2.50
CA GLU A 134 -12.39 -5.46 2.71
C GLU A 134 -11.24 -5.02 3.64
N ILE A 135 -10.57 -3.92 3.26
CA ILE A 135 -9.51 -3.31 4.07
C ILE A 135 -10.11 -2.17 4.90
N ALA A 136 -10.79 -1.23 4.23
CA ALA A 136 -11.44 -0.09 4.87
C ALA A 136 -12.36 0.66 3.93
N SER A 137 -13.26 1.46 4.52
CA SER A 137 -13.94 2.56 3.82
C SER A 137 -13.00 3.76 3.70
N VAL A 138 -13.13 4.51 2.60
CA VAL A 138 -12.35 5.70 2.28
C VAL A 138 -13.26 6.84 1.83
N VAL A 139 -12.75 8.07 1.88
CA VAL A 139 -13.51 9.28 1.53
C VAL A 139 -13.05 9.78 0.15
N PRO A 140 -13.97 9.95 -0.83
CA PRO A 140 -13.62 10.62 -2.09
C PRO A 140 -13.00 12.00 -1.84
N GLY A 141 -12.03 12.38 -2.67
CA GLY A 141 -11.27 13.63 -2.52
C GLY A 141 -10.00 13.51 -1.64
N SER A 142 -9.89 12.46 -0.84
CA SER A 142 -8.70 12.21 -0.01
C SER A 142 -7.68 11.34 -0.74
N GLU A 143 -6.42 11.47 -0.32
CA GLU A 143 -5.29 10.65 -0.80
C GLU A 143 -5.05 9.47 0.15
N TYR A 144 -4.77 8.31 -0.44
CA TYR A 144 -4.47 7.09 0.29
C TYR A 144 -3.21 6.42 -0.25
N ASN A 145 -2.32 6.02 0.66
CA ASN A 145 -1.12 5.24 0.32
C ASN A 145 -1.46 3.76 0.36
N CYS A 146 -1.13 3.08 -0.74
CA CYS A 146 -1.37 1.66 -0.94
C CYS A 146 -0.05 0.92 -1.17
N SER A 147 0.10 -0.29 -0.63
CA SER A 147 1.14 -1.20 -1.07
C SER A 147 0.67 -2.65 -1.08
N ILE A 148 1.30 -3.44 -1.96
CA ILE A 148 1.20 -4.89 -2.00
C ILE A 148 2.63 -5.44 -1.92
N THR A 149 2.98 -6.00 -0.77
CA THR A 149 4.30 -6.61 -0.53
C THR A 149 4.22 -8.11 -0.70
N ILE A 150 5.21 -8.69 -1.38
CA ILE A 150 5.40 -10.15 -1.48
C ILE A 150 6.27 -10.58 -0.29
N ASN A 151 5.76 -11.50 0.51
CA ASN A 151 6.51 -12.12 1.59
C ASN A 151 6.26 -13.63 1.58
N ASP A 152 7.15 -14.36 0.91
CA ASP A 152 7.05 -15.80 0.69
C ASP A 152 5.67 -16.22 0.13
N SER A 153 4.88 -16.91 0.94
CA SER A 153 3.55 -17.40 0.59
C SER A 153 2.42 -16.42 0.94
N LEU A 154 2.72 -15.11 1.05
CA LEU A 154 1.75 -14.09 1.44
C LEU A 154 1.78 -12.89 0.51
N TYR A 155 0.59 -12.34 0.23
CA TYR A 155 0.39 -10.98 -0.23
C TYR A 155 0.00 -10.12 0.98
N ILE A 156 0.79 -9.09 1.29
CA ILE A 156 0.52 -8.15 2.38
C ILE A 156 0.03 -6.84 1.77
N PHE A 157 -1.25 -6.56 1.91
CA PHE A 157 -1.88 -5.32 1.48
C PHE A 157 -1.86 -4.30 2.60
N LYS A 158 -1.40 -3.08 2.31
CA LYS A 158 -1.49 -1.95 3.24
C LYS A 158 -2.25 -0.80 2.60
N LEU A 159 -3.15 -0.22 3.35
CA LEU A 159 -3.88 1.01 3.05
C LEU A 159 -3.65 1.97 4.21
N ASN A 160 -2.74 2.93 4.06
CA ASN A 160 -2.20 3.74 5.16
C ASN A 160 -1.71 2.84 6.32
N ASP A 161 -2.36 2.90 7.48
CA ASP A 161 -2.08 2.11 8.68
C ASP A 161 -2.81 0.76 8.75
N LYS A 162 -3.77 0.51 7.85
CA LYS A 162 -4.54 -0.75 7.78
C LYS A 162 -3.77 -1.81 7.01
N THR A 163 -3.80 -3.04 7.51
CA THR A 163 -3.13 -4.18 6.87
C THR A 163 -4.07 -5.36 6.75
N VAL A 164 -4.08 -5.99 5.58
CA VAL A 164 -4.73 -7.27 5.29
C VAL A 164 -3.70 -8.19 4.66
N THR A 165 -3.66 -9.44 5.10
CA THR A 165 -2.77 -10.46 4.58
C THR A 165 -3.59 -11.58 3.94
N MET A 166 -3.20 -11.95 2.71
CA MET A 166 -3.85 -13.03 1.94
C MET A 166 -2.81 -14.06 1.51
N THR A 167 -3.23 -15.30 1.36
CA THR A 167 -2.35 -16.39 0.91
C THR A 167 -1.86 -16.13 -0.52
N ARG A 168 -0.61 -16.47 -0.80
CA ARG A 168 0.02 -16.48 -2.12
C ARG A 168 0.54 -17.89 -2.41
N THR A 169 0.08 -18.48 -3.51
CA THR A 169 0.49 -19.84 -3.94
C THR A 169 1.35 -19.83 -5.22
N SER A 170 1.78 -18.66 -5.68
CA SER A 170 2.72 -18.51 -6.79
C SER A 170 4.07 -19.17 -6.47
N ALA A 171 4.69 -19.79 -7.47
CA ALA A 171 6.01 -20.42 -7.34
C ALA A 171 7.18 -19.43 -7.50
N THR A 172 6.93 -18.19 -7.96
CA THR A 172 7.97 -17.19 -8.18
C THR A 172 8.33 -16.46 -6.88
N VAL A 173 9.63 -16.15 -6.69
CA VAL A 173 10.13 -15.44 -5.49
C VAL A 173 9.58 -14.01 -5.41
N LYS A 174 9.45 -13.35 -6.56
CA LYS A 174 8.82 -12.03 -6.71
C LYS A 174 7.54 -12.19 -7.52
N ALA A 175 6.63 -11.24 -7.39
CA ALA A 175 5.52 -11.16 -8.33
C ALA A 175 6.07 -10.98 -9.74
N ALA A 176 5.75 -11.89 -10.62
CA ALA A 176 6.23 -11.90 -12.00
C ALA A 176 5.05 -12.05 -12.96
N GLY A 177 4.85 -11.03 -13.81
CA GLY A 177 3.74 -10.98 -14.73
C GLY A 177 3.60 -9.61 -15.39
N TYR A 178 2.43 -9.02 -15.35
CA TYR A 178 2.14 -7.72 -15.96
C TYR A 178 1.27 -6.84 -15.06
N LYS A 179 1.39 -5.54 -15.27
CA LYS A 179 0.66 -4.50 -14.53
C LYS A 179 -0.84 -4.58 -14.83
N LEU A 180 -1.66 -4.37 -13.80
CA LEU A 180 -3.12 -4.36 -13.88
C LEU A 180 -3.65 -2.98 -13.51
N TYR A 181 -4.56 -2.49 -14.32
CA TYR A 181 -5.08 -1.13 -14.29
C TYR A 181 -6.52 -1.06 -13.81
N PRO A 182 -7.06 0.16 -13.55
CA PRO A 182 -8.45 0.32 -13.16
C PRO A 182 -9.42 -0.29 -14.18
N TYR A 183 -10.39 -1.02 -13.65
CA TYR A 183 -11.41 -1.72 -14.43
C TYR A 183 -12.73 -1.73 -13.66
N PHE A 184 -13.81 -1.28 -14.26
CA PHE A 184 -15.15 -1.38 -13.71
C PHE A 184 -15.74 -2.75 -14.06
N GLY A 185 -16.29 -3.43 -13.07
CA GLY A 185 -16.92 -4.65 -13.41
C GLY A 185 -17.00 -5.70 -12.32
N GLY A 186 -17.87 -6.47 -12.55
CA GLY A 186 -18.67 -7.64 -12.54
C GLY A 186 -19.39 -7.73 -13.90
N ASN A 187 -20.69 -7.75 -13.79
CA ASN A 187 -21.56 -7.99 -14.93
C ASN A 187 -21.94 -6.68 -15.69
N GLU A 188 -21.61 -5.51 -15.15
CA GLU A 188 -21.99 -4.23 -15.71
C GLU A 188 -20.78 -3.38 -16.13
N SER A 189 -21.04 -2.40 -16.98
CA SER A 189 -20.13 -1.33 -17.35
C SER A 189 -20.38 -0.08 -16.50
N ALA A 190 -19.42 0.86 -16.50
CA ALA A 190 -19.49 2.10 -15.74
C ALA A 190 -20.77 2.90 -16.13
N PRO A 191 -21.59 3.31 -15.15
CA PRO A 191 -22.86 4.03 -15.42
C PRO A 191 -22.63 5.48 -15.85
N HIS A 192 -21.49 6.05 -15.57
CA HIS A 192 -20.98 7.35 -15.97
C HIS A 192 -19.45 7.33 -16.05
N ASP A 193 -18.82 8.42 -16.48
CA ASP A 193 -17.36 8.53 -16.47
C ASP A 193 -16.85 8.50 -15.02
N ILE A 194 -15.86 7.65 -14.73
CA ILE A 194 -15.23 7.49 -13.41
C ILE A 194 -13.76 7.88 -13.52
N PHE A 195 -13.32 8.71 -12.60
CA PHE A 195 -11.96 9.23 -12.57
C PHE A 195 -11.19 8.74 -11.36
N ILE A 196 -9.99 8.22 -11.60
CA ILE A 196 -9.10 7.69 -10.57
C ILE A 196 -7.70 8.22 -10.86
N TRP A 197 -7.03 8.80 -9.85
CA TRP A 197 -5.65 9.28 -9.97
C TRP A 197 -4.74 8.33 -9.20
N ILE A 198 -3.70 7.87 -9.85
CA ILE A 198 -2.71 6.94 -9.27
C ILE A 198 -1.32 7.50 -9.52
N HIS A 199 -0.50 7.52 -8.46
CA HIS A 199 0.93 7.80 -8.52
C HIS A 199 1.68 6.59 -7.99
N GLU A 200 2.43 5.90 -8.86
CA GLU A 200 3.30 4.77 -8.48
C GLU A 200 4.60 5.31 -7.87
N LEU A 201 5.04 4.75 -6.71
CA LEU A 201 6.12 5.25 -5.87
C LEU A 201 7.39 4.40 -5.98
#